data_8c2d796f249b34cad44bc8d90728af3c
#
_entry.id   8c2d796f249b34cad44bc8d90728af3c
#
_cell.length_a   1.000
_cell.length_b   1.000
_cell.length_c   1.000
_cell.angle_alpha   90.00
_cell.angle_beta   90.00
_cell.angle_gamma   90.00
#
_symmetry.space_group_name_H-M   'P 1'
#
loop_
_entity.id
_entity.type
_entity.pdbx_description
1 polymer ?
#
loop_
_entity_poly.entity_id
_entity_poly.type
_entity_poly.pdbx_seq_one_letter_code
_entity_poly.pdbx_strand_id
1 'polypeptide(L)'
;MKSFIYSNKFSTSISALLLASFLWSCGGSGGGSAKDENLSATHSDNGTTFKVTVRSSGYSNKYYVDGTETKSLSLKEGYTYYFNVEDSSTNNHPLFIGTSSGGGNYSNEYSSGVTGTRATTGLLTFTVPTDAPSTLYYNCGLHSSMGGVINIIESNSVSASTSPAIDTNRCTAIKNSIIDAGFGSDVTVSCDNNHAYLASDTYPSHDLMNGITATNEQTAVPAKDYNSPIILSPSHINSGSFITRDAALGVAVNGVPIYDYSSGGELNISNWSYDSKEDTHALGQLDNCGGHSGRGDDYHYHKKPTCMIDQMANKDANPIIGWAFDGYPIYGDNAPDGNPVSTLGLCNHTTDDNFGYRYHTSPSAPYILMCLVGVTDSSKLETVRVSPLPGRTSGRPINVTNLSFQANANTKTLSYKYGNVDYYIRYTPSGNDCYDFESKTVEDGGVIKTGTYCR
;
A
#
# COMPACT_ATOMS: atom_id res chain seq x y z
N MET A 1 -51.61 -1.34 -33.17
CA MET A 1 -51.38 -1.00 -34.60
C MET A 1 -49.94 -0.51 -34.77
N LYS A 2 -49.27 -1.12 -35.71
CA LYS A 2 -47.91 -0.89 -36.26
C LYS A 2 -46.73 -1.45 -35.48
N SER A 3 -46.47 -2.67 -35.83
CA SER A 3 -45.23 -3.41 -35.83
C SER A 3 -44.20 -2.78 -36.80
N PHE A 4 -42.91 -2.80 -36.39
CA PHE A 4 -41.80 -2.75 -37.34
C PHE A 4 -40.75 -3.76 -36.93
N ILE A 5 -40.67 -4.76 -37.75
CA ILE A 5 -39.61 -5.79 -37.84
C ILE A 5 -38.49 -5.20 -38.68
N TYR A 6 -37.19 -5.37 -38.26
CA TYR A 6 -36.07 -5.30 -39.18
C TYR A 6 -35.12 -6.44 -38.95
N SER A 7 -34.82 -7.05 -40.06
CA SER A 7 -34.19 -8.31 -40.40
C SER A 7 -32.68 -8.29 -40.34
N ASN A 8 -32.13 -9.47 -40.04
CA ASN A 8 -30.73 -9.94 -40.13
C ASN A 8 -30.06 -9.67 -41.49
N LYS A 9 -28.76 -9.41 -41.45
CA LYS A 9 -27.83 -9.92 -42.47
C LYS A 9 -26.52 -10.41 -41.88
N PHE A 10 -26.29 -11.70 -41.96
CA PHE A 10 -24.99 -12.39 -41.90
C PHE A 10 -24.15 -11.98 -43.09
N SER A 11 -22.83 -11.80 -42.87
CA SER A 11 -21.85 -11.90 -43.93
C SER A 11 -20.64 -12.64 -43.40
N THR A 12 -20.49 -13.86 -43.88
CA THR A 12 -19.33 -14.73 -43.81
C THR A 12 -18.32 -14.35 -44.89
N SER A 13 -17.06 -14.22 -44.53
CA SER A 13 -15.97 -14.26 -45.50
C SER A 13 -14.84 -15.15 -44.99
N ILE A 14 -14.68 -16.25 -45.68
CA ILE A 14 -13.58 -17.24 -45.62
C ILE A 14 -12.51 -16.78 -46.60
N SER A 15 -11.24 -16.81 -46.22
CA SER A 15 -10.06 -16.93 -47.11
C SER A 15 -8.89 -17.40 -46.26
N ALA A 16 -8.55 -18.64 -46.31
CA ALA A 16 -7.65 -19.40 -47.18
C ALA A 16 -6.15 -19.19 -46.83
N LEU A 17 -5.59 -20.32 -46.39
CA LEU A 17 -4.19 -20.68 -46.15
C LEU A 17 -3.20 -20.23 -47.23
N LEU A 18 -1.98 -19.93 -46.82
CA LEU A 18 -0.77 -20.28 -47.55
C LEU A 18 0.34 -20.67 -46.56
N LEU A 19 0.70 -21.95 -46.59
CA LEU A 19 1.94 -22.51 -46.02
C LEU A 19 3.13 -22.10 -46.91
N ALA A 20 4.21 -21.67 -46.27
CA ALA A 20 5.54 -21.76 -46.86
C ALA A 20 6.52 -22.24 -45.79
N SER A 21 6.89 -23.50 -45.90
CA SER A 21 7.98 -24.15 -45.17
C SER A 21 9.31 -23.76 -45.81
N PHE A 22 10.25 -23.30 -44.97
CA PHE A 22 11.68 -23.41 -45.27
C PHE A 22 12.40 -23.89 -44.00
N LEU A 23 12.84 -25.13 -44.09
CA LEU A 23 13.87 -25.72 -43.24
C LEU A 23 15.24 -25.19 -43.71
N TRP A 24 16.07 -24.67 -42.79
CA TRP A 24 17.48 -24.98 -42.83
C TRP A 24 18.14 -24.88 -41.45
N SER A 25 19.08 -25.74 -41.31
CA SER A 25 19.69 -26.36 -40.17
C SER A 25 20.93 -25.63 -39.64
N CYS A 26 21.20 -25.91 -38.36
CA CYS A 26 22.47 -26.03 -37.64
C CYS A 26 23.25 -24.79 -37.18
N GLY A 27 23.41 -24.78 -35.88
CA GLY A 27 24.73 -24.70 -35.24
C GLY A 27 25.00 -23.42 -34.43
N GLY A 28 25.13 -23.57 -33.10
CA GLY A 28 25.84 -22.59 -32.27
C GLY A 28 25.25 -22.40 -30.88
N SER A 29 25.87 -23.05 -29.92
CA SER A 29 25.67 -22.86 -28.48
C SER A 29 25.87 -21.39 -28.08
N GLY A 30 24.93 -20.87 -27.32
CA GLY A 30 25.07 -19.60 -26.64
C GLY A 30 23.94 -19.46 -25.62
N GLY A 31 24.24 -19.78 -24.35
CA GLY A 31 23.32 -19.61 -23.24
C GLY A 31 22.94 -18.14 -23.09
N GLY A 32 21.71 -17.81 -23.34
CA GLY A 32 21.09 -16.54 -23.02
C GLY A 32 20.24 -16.72 -21.77
N SER A 33 20.77 -16.28 -20.64
CA SER A 33 19.99 -16.14 -19.41
C SER A 33 18.81 -15.22 -19.69
N ALA A 34 17.63 -15.69 -19.37
CA ALA A 34 16.45 -14.83 -19.22
C ALA A 34 16.80 -13.74 -18.19
N LYS A 35 16.66 -12.49 -18.58
CA LYS A 35 16.74 -11.37 -17.65
C LYS A 35 15.43 -11.35 -16.87
N ASP A 36 15.49 -11.68 -15.60
CA ASP A 36 14.46 -11.31 -14.64
C ASP A 36 14.39 -9.77 -14.59
N GLU A 37 13.34 -9.21 -15.17
CA GLU A 37 13.01 -7.79 -14.96
C GLU A 37 12.36 -7.63 -13.59
N ASN A 38 13.22 -7.50 -12.58
CA ASN A 38 12.84 -7.05 -11.25
C ASN A 38 12.61 -5.53 -11.33
N LEU A 39 11.35 -5.06 -11.19
CA LEU A 39 11.02 -3.64 -11.05
C LEU A 39 11.51 -3.12 -9.68
N SER A 40 12.82 -2.98 -9.56
CA SER A 40 13.46 -2.17 -8.53
C SER A 40 13.40 -0.70 -8.95
N ALA A 41 13.25 0.22 -8.00
CA ALA A 41 13.32 1.66 -8.24
C ALA A 41 14.47 1.94 -9.24
N THR A 42 14.13 2.50 -10.39
CA THR A 42 15.05 2.65 -11.52
C THR A 42 16.18 3.62 -11.15
N HIS A 43 17.26 3.07 -10.61
CA HIS A 43 18.53 3.78 -10.50
C HIS A 43 19.31 3.59 -11.81
N SER A 44 20.25 4.49 -12.08
CA SER A 44 21.15 4.34 -13.20
C SER A 44 22.08 3.15 -12.97
N ASP A 45 22.35 2.36 -14.01
CA ASP A 45 23.23 1.22 -13.95
C ASP A 45 24.68 1.63 -13.61
N ASN A 46 25.44 0.68 -13.05
CA ASN A 46 26.87 0.89 -12.80
C ASN A 46 27.60 1.18 -14.11
N GLY A 47 28.44 2.22 -14.11
CA GLY A 47 29.17 2.66 -15.32
C GLY A 47 28.37 3.59 -16.21
N THR A 48 27.14 4.01 -15.81
CA THR A 48 26.35 4.99 -16.59
C THR A 48 27.12 6.28 -16.77
N THR A 49 27.16 6.77 -18.00
CA THR A 49 27.69 8.08 -18.36
C THR A 49 26.55 9.06 -18.66
N PHE A 50 26.44 10.10 -17.85
CA PHE A 50 25.49 11.19 -18.05
C PHE A 50 26.10 12.25 -18.96
N LYS A 51 25.45 12.57 -20.07
CA LYS A 51 25.85 13.70 -20.92
C LYS A 51 25.36 15.00 -20.30
N VAL A 52 26.27 15.90 -19.94
CA VAL A 52 25.96 17.22 -19.37
C VAL A 52 26.16 18.30 -20.42
N THR A 53 25.14 19.12 -20.60
CA THR A 53 25.17 20.30 -21.47
C THR A 53 24.59 21.51 -20.74
N VAL A 54 24.85 22.71 -21.23
CA VAL A 54 24.29 23.95 -20.68
C VAL A 54 23.43 24.64 -21.73
N ARG A 55 22.25 25.08 -21.32
CA ARG A 55 21.35 25.88 -22.20
C ARG A 55 20.73 27.02 -21.41
N SER A 56 20.39 28.10 -22.11
CA SER A 56 19.58 29.15 -21.50
C SER A 56 18.15 28.70 -21.31
N SER A 57 17.63 28.92 -20.11
CA SER A 57 16.25 28.68 -19.72
C SER A 57 15.72 29.92 -19.01
N GLY A 58 14.85 30.66 -19.68
CA GLY A 58 14.40 31.99 -19.22
C GLY A 58 15.55 32.99 -19.13
N TYR A 59 15.79 33.51 -17.93
CA TYR A 59 16.86 34.53 -17.68
C TYR A 59 18.17 33.93 -17.13
N SER A 60 18.30 32.59 -17.06
CA SER A 60 19.47 31.91 -16.48
C SER A 60 19.90 30.71 -17.29
N ASN A 61 21.17 30.32 -17.16
CA ASN A 61 21.68 29.05 -17.70
C ASN A 61 21.35 27.92 -16.77
N LYS A 62 21.02 26.73 -17.32
CA LYS A 62 20.74 25.51 -16.61
C LYS A 62 21.56 24.36 -17.16
N TYR A 63 21.88 23.38 -16.30
CA TYR A 63 22.37 22.09 -16.74
C TYR A 63 21.23 21.27 -17.33
N TYR A 64 21.52 20.63 -18.45
CA TYR A 64 20.71 19.58 -19.06
C TYR A 64 21.50 18.28 -18.97
N VAL A 65 20.98 17.32 -18.26
CA VAL A 65 21.56 15.98 -18.13
C VAL A 65 20.76 15.04 -19.01
N ASP A 66 21.42 14.40 -19.99
CA ASP A 66 20.81 13.59 -21.04
C ASP A 66 19.64 14.30 -21.73
N GLY A 67 19.78 15.60 -21.95
CA GLY A 67 18.78 16.43 -22.61
C GLY A 67 17.62 16.93 -21.74
N THR A 68 17.55 16.56 -20.46
CA THR A 68 16.53 16.99 -19.51
C THR A 68 17.06 18.08 -18.60
N GLU A 69 16.34 19.21 -18.49
CA GLU A 69 16.69 20.33 -17.62
C GLU A 69 16.66 19.90 -16.15
N THR A 70 17.71 20.23 -15.40
CA THR A 70 17.84 19.94 -13.96
C THR A 70 17.39 18.53 -13.55
N LYS A 71 17.71 17.52 -14.38
CA LYS A 71 17.30 16.12 -14.19
C LYS A 71 17.65 15.61 -12.80
N SER A 72 16.68 15.10 -12.07
CA SER A 72 16.93 14.35 -10.84
C SER A 72 17.58 13.01 -11.18
N LEU A 73 18.62 12.64 -10.45
CA LEU A 73 19.36 11.39 -10.63
C LEU A 73 19.12 10.49 -9.44
N SER A 74 19.10 9.17 -9.69
CA SER A 74 19.08 8.14 -8.64
C SER A 74 20.33 7.28 -8.82
N LEU A 75 21.27 7.39 -7.89
CA LEU A 75 22.58 6.74 -7.92
C LEU A 75 22.69 5.75 -6.75
N LYS A 76 23.22 4.56 -7.01
CA LYS A 76 23.32 3.49 -6.02
C LYS A 76 24.71 3.47 -5.37
N GLU A 77 24.76 3.28 -4.05
CA GLU A 77 26.01 3.08 -3.31
C GLU A 77 26.85 1.93 -3.87
N GLY A 78 28.17 2.10 -3.85
CA GLY A 78 29.12 1.15 -4.40
C GLY A 78 29.24 1.19 -5.94
N TYR A 79 28.38 1.95 -6.65
CA TYR A 79 28.40 2.06 -8.10
C TYR A 79 29.19 3.30 -8.53
N THR A 80 29.78 3.24 -9.74
CA THR A 80 30.53 4.34 -10.33
C THR A 80 29.74 4.95 -11.47
N TYR A 81 29.68 6.27 -11.49
CA TYR A 81 28.98 7.07 -12.50
C TYR A 81 29.89 8.13 -13.08
N TYR A 82 29.67 8.46 -14.34
CA TYR A 82 30.47 9.43 -15.09
C TYR A 82 29.59 10.58 -15.55
N PHE A 83 30.03 11.80 -15.29
CA PHE A 83 29.41 13.01 -15.83
C PHE A 83 30.30 13.57 -16.93
N ASN A 84 29.88 13.41 -18.16
CA ASN A 84 30.61 13.89 -19.32
C ASN A 84 30.28 15.36 -19.58
N VAL A 85 31.27 16.23 -19.37
CA VAL A 85 31.20 17.69 -19.58
C VAL A 85 32.08 18.14 -20.74
N GLU A 86 32.27 17.32 -21.78
CA GLU A 86 33.05 17.65 -22.98
C GLU A 86 32.34 18.60 -23.95
N ASP A 87 31.03 18.80 -23.78
CA ASP A 87 30.27 19.70 -24.62
C ASP A 87 30.75 21.17 -24.40
N SER A 88 31.02 21.90 -25.47
CA SER A 88 31.54 23.27 -25.38
C SER A 88 30.64 24.26 -24.62
N SER A 89 29.37 23.92 -24.43
CA SER A 89 28.42 24.70 -23.61
C SER A 89 28.76 24.66 -22.12
N THR A 90 29.56 23.69 -21.66
CA THR A 90 30.01 23.57 -20.27
C THR A 90 31.24 24.43 -19.95
N ASN A 91 31.88 25.02 -20.94
CA ASN A 91 32.95 25.99 -20.71
C ASN A 91 32.44 27.10 -19.79
N ASN A 92 33.16 27.48 -18.75
CA ASN A 92 32.75 28.42 -17.70
C ASN A 92 31.60 27.96 -16.80
N HIS A 93 31.27 26.66 -16.81
CA HIS A 93 30.28 26.06 -15.93
C HIS A 93 30.89 24.85 -15.21
N PRO A 94 31.82 25.07 -14.25
CA PRO A 94 32.49 23.98 -13.56
C PRO A 94 31.51 23.16 -12.71
N LEU A 95 31.40 21.86 -13.05
CA LEU A 95 30.50 20.89 -12.38
C LEU A 95 31.16 20.33 -11.13
N PHE A 96 30.44 20.32 -10.02
CA PHE A 96 30.84 19.63 -8.78
C PHE A 96 29.65 18.97 -8.09
N ILE A 97 29.91 18.01 -7.21
CA ILE A 97 28.91 17.39 -6.34
C ILE A 97 28.94 18.11 -4.99
N GLY A 98 27.80 18.46 -4.45
CA GLY A 98 27.65 19.19 -3.19
C GLY A 98 26.64 18.55 -2.24
N THR A 99 26.72 18.94 -0.96
CA THR A 99 25.81 18.49 0.12
C THR A 99 24.52 19.31 0.21
N SER A 100 24.42 20.40 -0.50
CA SER A 100 23.22 21.24 -0.60
C SER A 100 23.02 21.78 -2.01
N SER A 101 21.79 22.20 -2.32
CA SER A 101 21.48 22.88 -3.58
C SER A 101 22.07 24.30 -3.61
N GLY A 102 22.29 24.84 -4.80
CA GLY A 102 22.65 26.23 -5.02
C GLY A 102 24.14 26.46 -5.22
N GLY A 103 24.68 26.34 -6.39
CA GLY A 103 26.06 26.63 -6.75
C GLY A 103 26.52 28.08 -6.51
N GLY A 104 27.39 28.59 -7.36
CA GLY A 104 27.99 29.94 -7.26
C GLY A 104 29.24 30.02 -6.38
N ASN A 105 29.56 28.96 -5.65
CA ASN A 105 30.78 28.72 -4.90
C ASN A 105 30.94 27.24 -4.59
N TYR A 106 32.01 26.83 -3.90
CA TYR A 106 32.31 25.45 -3.57
C TYR A 106 32.23 25.16 -2.07
N SER A 107 31.54 25.98 -1.27
CA SER A 107 31.50 25.85 0.18
C SER A 107 30.84 24.58 0.67
N ASN A 108 29.98 23.98 -0.15
CA ASN A 108 29.24 22.74 0.12
C ASN A 108 29.73 21.54 -0.72
N GLU A 109 30.96 21.62 -1.25
CA GLU A 109 31.49 20.56 -2.09
C GLU A 109 31.64 19.24 -1.33
N TYR A 110 31.13 18.15 -1.92
CA TYR A 110 31.29 16.77 -1.47
C TYR A 110 32.38 16.09 -2.27
N SER A 111 33.43 15.63 -1.62
CA SER A 111 34.61 15.07 -2.27
C SER A 111 34.79 13.55 -2.11
N SER A 112 34.05 12.91 -1.20
CA SER A 112 34.20 11.47 -0.98
C SER A 112 33.75 10.68 -2.22
N GLY A 113 34.64 9.86 -2.77
CA GLY A 113 34.38 9.09 -3.98
C GLY A 113 34.33 9.91 -5.29
N VAL A 114 34.59 11.21 -5.25
CA VAL A 114 34.57 12.09 -6.43
C VAL A 114 35.97 12.34 -6.96
N THR A 115 36.15 12.16 -8.29
CA THR A 115 37.37 12.58 -9.01
C THR A 115 36.98 13.42 -10.24
N GLY A 116 37.88 14.30 -10.69
CA GLY A 116 37.57 15.22 -11.77
C GLY A 116 36.52 16.30 -11.40
N THR A 117 36.39 16.62 -10.10
CA THR A 117 35.50 17.69 -9.65
C THR A 117 35.86 19.03 -10.22
N ARG A 118 34.89 19.95 -10.33
CA ARG A 118 35.01 21.27 -10.94
C ARG A 118 35.37 21.21 -12.44
N ALA A 119 35.06 20.08 -13.10
CA ALA A 119 35.33 19.91 -14.52
C ALA A 119 34.46 20.87 -15.36
N THR A 120 35.07 21.48 -16.36
CA THR A 120 34.42 22.21 -17.46
C THR A 120 34.59 21.49 -18.78
N THR A 121 35.45 20.48 -18.84
CA THR A 121 35.69 19.56 -19.96
C THR A 121 36.09 18.20 -19.40
N GLY A 122 35.88 17.10 -20.14
CA GLY A 122 36.22 15.75 -19.75
C GLY A 122 35.17 15.08 -18.86
N LEU A 123 35.59 14.33 -17.84
CA LEU A 123 34.75 13.53 -16.98
C LEU A 123 34.89 13.95 -15.52
N LEU A 124 33.77 14.15 -14.83
CA LEU A 124 33.67 14.00 -13.39
C LEU A 124 33.23 12.58 -13.11
N THR A 125 34.00 11.85 -12.29
CA THR A 125 33.68 10.47 -11.88
C THR A 125 33.23 10.45 -10.43
N PHE A 126 32.13 9.79 -10.16
CA PHE A 126 31.61 9.61 -8.81
C PHE A 126 31.38 8.12 -8.51
N THR A 127 32.24 7.56 -7.67
CA THR A 127 31.99 6.25 -7.04
C THR A 127 31.28 6.50 -5.74
N VAL A 128 30.00 6.15 -5.66
CA VAL A 128 29.16 6.48 -4.52
C VAL A 128 29.60 5.68 -3.29
N PRO A 129 30.10 6.33 -2.21
CA PRO A 129 30.45 5.63 -0.98
C PRO A 129 29.23 5.00 -0.29
N THR A 130 29.45 3.96 0.53
CA THR A 130 28.39 3.31 1.33
C THR A 130 27.89 4.15 2.51
N ASP A 131 28.59 5.23 2.83
CA ASP A 131 28.25 6.21 3.86
C ASP A 131 27.90 7.57 3.25
N ALA A 132 27.57 7.61 1.96
CA ALA A 132 27.16 8.84 1.29
C ALA A 132 25.83 9.37 1.86
N PRO A 133 25.65 10.70 2.01
CA PRO A 133 24.36 11.27 2.36
C PRO A 133 23.26 10.81 1.39
N SER A 134 22.07 10.51 1.88
CA SER A 134 20.92 10.06 1.06
C SER A 134 20.53 11.04 -0.05
N THR A 135 20.93 12.31 0.08
CA THR A 135 20.70 13.36 -0.92
C THR A 135 21.96 14.18 -1.11
N LEU A 136 22.41 14.23 -2.35
CA LEU A 136 23.47 15.10 -2.84
C LEU A 136 22.96 15.94 -4.01
N TYR A 137 23.78 16.84 -4.51
CA TYR A 137 23.41 17.74 -5.59
C TYR A 137 24.58 17.86 -6.58
N TYR A 138 24.29 17.90 -7.87
CA TYR A 138 25.27 18.42 -8.83
C TYR A 138 25.03 19.91 -9.03
N ASN A 139 26.08 20.71 -8.96
CA ASN A 139 26.01 22.16 -8.95
C ASN A 139 27.06 22.79 -9.89
N CYS A 140 26.81 24.03 -10.30
CA CYS A 140 27.80 24.87 -10.98
C CYS A 140 28.57 25.73 -9.96
N GLY A 141 29.91 25.70 -10.01
CA GLY A 141 30.73 26.45 -9.07
C GLY A 141 30.69 27.99 -9.27
N LEU A 142 30.27 28.48 -10.43
CA LEU A 142 30.25 29.90 -10.76
C LEU A 142 28.85 30.52 -10.80
N HIS A 143 27.79 29.71 -10.89
CA HIS A 143 26.43 30.22 -11.05
C HIS A 143 25.52 29.60 -10.00
N SER A 144 24.85 30.44 -9.22
CA SER A 144 23.83 30.01 -8.28
C SER A 144 22.60 29.47 -9.02
N SER A 145 21.83 28.59 -8.36
CA SER A 145 20.60 28.00 -8.92
C SER A 145 20.77 27.22 -10.24
N MET A 146 21.98 26.72 -10.50
CA MET A 146 22.31 25.88 -11.64
C MET A 146 22.82 24.52 -11.15
N GLY A 147 21.96 23.51 -11.21
CA GLY A 147 22.21 22.16 -10.72
C GLY A 147 20.94 21.33 -10.58
N GLY A 148 21.04 20.16 -10.01
CA GLY A 148 19.91 19.25 -9.75
C GLY A 148 20.19 18.29 -8.61
N VAL A 149 19.19 17.51 -8.24
CA VAL A 149 19.22 16.57 -7.12
C VAL A 149 19.85 15.24 -7.53
N ILE A 150 20.64 14.66 -6.65
CA ILE A 150 21.12 13.29 -6.69
C ILE A 150 20.57 12.56 -5.49
N ASN A 151 19.66 11.61 -5.70
CA ASN A 151 19.16 10.71 -4.67
C ASN A 151 20.11 9.52 -4.58
N ILE A 152 20.68 9.25 -3.42
CA ILE A 152 21.53 8.09 -3.17
C ILE A 152 20.63 6.94 -2.70
N ILE A 153 20.74 5.81 -3.41
CA ILE A 153 20.06 4.57 -3.08
C ILE A 153 21.07 3.67 -2.40
N GLU A 154 20.75 3.24 -1.19
CA GLU A 154 21.57 2.31 -0.45
C GLU A 154 21.86 1.03 -1.26
N SER A 155 23.11 0.64 -1.31
CA SER A 155 23.49 -0.65 -1.84
C SER A 155 23.19 -1.70 -0.76
N ASN A 156 22.06 -2.39 -0.91
CA ASN A 156 21.96 -3.67 -0.22
C ASN A 156 23.11 -4.54 -0.73
N SER A 157 24.22 -4.57 0.00
CA SER A 157 25.36 -5.42 -0.27
C SER A 157 24.92 -6.87 -0.12
N VAL A 158 24.45 -7.44 -1.23
CA VAL A 158 24.27 -8.88 -1.31
C VAL A 158 25.67 -9.49 -1.43
N SER A 159 26.26 -9.86 -0.30
CA SER A 159 27.36 -10.82 -0.27
C SER A 159 26.88 -12.08 -1.00
N ALA A 160 27.63 -12.49 -2.00
CA ALA A 160 27.35 -13.69 -2.78
C ALA A 160 27.11 -14.90 -1.88
N SER A 161 26.02 -15.63 -2.16
CA SER A 161 25.76 -17.01 -1.70
C SER A 161 25.31 -17.19 -0.25
N THR A 162 24.13 -16.66 0.08
CA THR A 162 23.13 -17.33 0.94
C THR A 162 21.78 -16.72 0.58
N SER A 163 20.70 -17.47 0.62
CA SER A 163 19.34 -16.93 0.53
C SER A 163 19.25 -15.61 1.31
N PRO A 164 18.61 -14.52 0.78
CA PRO A 164 18.55 -13.25 1.48
C PRO A 164 18.07 -13.51 2.91
N ALA A 165 18.86 -13.06 3.89
CA ALA A 165 18.49 -13.21 5.28
C ALA A 165 17.20 -12.41 5.51
N ILE A 166 16.21 -13.04 6.11
CA ILE A 166 14.98 -12.37 6.59
C ILE A 166 15.42 -11.21 7.48
N ASP A 167 14.81 -10.02 7.34
CA ASP A 167 14.95 -8.98 8.36
C ASP A 167 14.29 -9.46 9.65
N THR A 168 15.08 -10.25 10.40
CA THR A 168 14.60 -10.87 11.64
C THR A 168 14.24 -9.82 12.69
N ASN A 169 14.83 -8.64 12.66
CA ASN A 169 14.55 -7.58 13.62
C ASN A 169 13.14 -7.02 13.38
N ARG A 170 12.79 -6.69 12.12
CA ARG A 170 11.47 -6.16 11.80
C ARG A 170 10.38 -7.21 11.88
N CYS A 171 10.63 -8.43 11.39
CA CYS A 171 9.72 -9.56 11.59
C CYS A 171 9.42 -9.79 13.07
N THR A 172 10.45 -9.76 13.93
CA THR A 172 10.31 -9.90 15.39
C THR A 172 9.52 -8.74 15.98
N ALA A 173 9.76 -7.49 15.54
CA ALA A 173 9.02 -6.32 16.02
C ALA A 173 7.52 -6.41 15.66
N ILE A 174 7.19 -6.84 14.44
CA ILE A 174 5.79 -7.07 14.03
C ILE A 174 5.17 -8.17 14.90
N LYS A 175 5.84 -9.29 15.07
CA LYS A 175 5.36 -10.39 15.91
C LYS A 175 5.16 -9.96 17.36
N ASN A 176 6.12 -9.24 17.93
CA ASN A 176 6.05 -8.77 19.32
C ASN A 176 4.89 -7.79 19.53
N SER A 177 4.61 -6.90 18.55
CA SER A 177 3.47 -5.96 18.67
C SER A 177 2.14 -6.66 18.85
N ILE A 178 1.97 -7.84 18.26
CA ILE A 178 0.77 -8.68 18.37
C ILE A 178 0.74 -9.43 19.71
N ILE A 179 1.88 -10.02 20.12
CA ILE A 179 2.02 -10.73 21.39
C ILE A 179 1.82 -9.78 22.57
N ASP A 180 2.48 -8.60 22.54
CA ASP A 180 2.42 -7.59 23.60
C ASP A 180 1.02 -6.97 23.70
N ALA A 181 0.29 -6.91 22.60
CA ALA A 181 -1.13 -6.52 22.58
C ALA A 181 -2.07 -7.58 23.15
N GLY A 182 -1.62 -8.83 23.30
CA GLY A 182 -2.42 -9.94 23.86
C GLY A 182 -3.10 -10.82 22.81
N PHE A 183 -2.84 -10.61 21.49
CA PHE A 183 -3.51 -11.35 20.40
C PHE A 183 -2.66 -12.46 19.77
N GLY A 184 -1.60 -12.89 20.45
CA GLY A 184 -0.70 -13.93 19.93
C GLY A 184 -1.34 -15.31 19.78
N SER A 185 -2.53 -15.58 20.35
CA SER A 185 -3.32 -16.78 20.12
C SER A 185 -4.23 -16.68 18.88
N ASP A 186 -4.58 -15.46 18.47
CA ASP A 186 -5.57 -15.19 17.42
C ASP A 186 -4.91 -14.91 16.08
N VAL A 187 -3.65 -14.45 16.09
CA VAL A 187 -2.88 -14.07 14.91
C VAL A 187 -1.56 -14.82 14.86
N THR A 188 -1.32 -15.49 13.76
CA THR A 188 -0.03 -16.15 13.49
C THR A 188 0.80 -15.26 12.57
N VAL A 189 2.09 -15.03 12.94
CA VAL A 189 3.03 -14.27 12.11
C VAL A 189 4.11 -15.19 11.56
N SER A 190 4.24 -15.21 10.24
CA SER A 190 5.34 -15.82 9.52
C SER A 190 6.04 -14.79 8.64
N CYS A 191 7.29 -15.01 8.30
CA CYS A 191 8.02 -14.08 7.44
C CYS A 191 8.77 -14.82 6.35
N ASP A 192 8.83 -14.21 5.16
CA ASP A 192 9.81 -14.49 4.14
C ASP A 192 10.86 -13.38 4.09
N ASN A 193 11.65 -13.31 3.02
CA ASN A 193 12.71 -12.34 2.89
C ASN A 193 12.23 -10.89 2.77
N ASN A 194 11.00 -10.67 2.30
CA ASN A 194 10.47 -9.36 1.95
C ASN A 194 9.24 -8.97 2.76
N HIS A 195 8.51 -9.94 3.29
CA HIS A 195 7.22 -9.72 3.94
C HIS A 195 7.11 -10.46 5.26
N ALA A 196 6.40 -9.84 6.20
CA ALA A 196 5.72 -10.54 7.28
C ALA A 196 4.28 -10.81 6.85
N TYR A 197 3.78 -11.98 7.19
CA TYR A 197 2.40 -12.39 6.91
C TYR A 197 1.66 -12.58 8.23
N LEU A 198 0.56 -11.84 8.39
CA LEU A 198 -0.35 -11.97 9.53
C LEU A 198 -1.56 -12.80 9.11
N ALA A 199 -1.62 -14.02 9.59
CA ALA A 199 -2.72 -14.94 9.33
C ALA A 199 -3.73 -14.94 10.49
N SER A 200 -5.02 -14.81 10.18
CA SER A 200 -6.13 -14.77 11.12
C SER A 200 -7.44 -15.26 10.48
N ASP A 201 -8.46 -15.43 11.27
CA ASP A 201 -9.84 -15.66 10.79
C ASP A 201 -10.65 -14.36 10.64
N THR A 202 -10.02 -13.19 10.86
CA THR A 202 -10.64 -11.85 10.81
C THR A 202 -11.83 -11.62 11.77
N TYR A 203 -12.12 -12.59 12.63
CA TYR A 203 -13.26 -12.56 13.54
C TYR A 203 -12.81 -12.16 14.95
N PRO A 204 -13.01 -10.90 15.37
CA PRO A 204 -12.54 -10.43 16.68
C PRO A 204 -13.37 -10.97 17.82
N SER A 205 -12.75 -11.02 19.01
CA SER A 205 -13.38 -11.48 20.25
C SER A 205 -14.20 -10.42 20.99
N HIS A 206 -14.13 -9.15 20.54
CA HIS A 206 -14.93 -8.05 21.13
C HIS A 206 -16.39 -8.09 20.65
N ASP A 207 -17.21 -7.17 21.18
CA ASP A 207 -18.57 -6.96 20.73
C ASP A 207 -18.61 -6.55 19.24
N LEU A 208 -19.50 -7.16 18.48
CA LEU A 208 -19.58 -7.00 17.02
C LEU A 208 -20.93 -6.46 16.59
N MET A 209 -20.94 -5.67 15.51
CA MET A 209 -22.11 -5.25 14.76
C MET A 209 -23.14 -4.43 15.55
N ASN A 210 -22.98 -4.23 16.86
CA ASN A 210 -23.92 -3.49 17.70
C ASN A 210 -23.76 -1.99 17.51
N GLY A 211 -24.88 -1.27 17.36
CA GLY A 211 -24.91 0.18 17.12
C GLY A 211 -25.08 0.59 15.65
N ILE A 212 -25.06 -0.36 14.72
CA ILE A 212 -25.34 -0.10 13.30
C ILE A 212 -26.78 0.33 13.12
N THR A 213 -26.98 1.41 12.33
CA THR A 213 -28.31 1.94 11.97
C THR A 213 -28.63 1.81 10.48
N ALA A 214 -27.65 1.42 9.67
CA ALA A 214 -27.83 1.07 8.27
C ALA A 214 -27.06 -0.22 7.95
N THR A 215 -27.74 -1.27 7.54
CA THR A 215 -27.15 -2.60 7.28
C THR A 215 -27.35 -3.02 5.83
N ASN A 216 -26.35 -3.66 5.26
CA ASN A 216 -26.46 -4.38 3.98
C ASN A 216 -26.89 -5.86 4.16
N GLU A 217 -27.43 -6.19 5.33
CA GLU A 217 -27.91 -7.54 5.68
C GLU A 217 -26.80 -8.60 5.59
N GLN A 218 -25.60 -8.23 6.02
CA GLN A 218 -24.45 -9.13 6.20
C GLN A 218 -24.17 -9.35 7.68
N THR A 219 -23.50 -10.44 8.00
CA THR A 219 -23.15 -10.80 9.38
C THR A 219 -21.68 -11.19 9.46
N ALA A 220 -21.08 -11.10 10.64
CA ALA A 220 -19.68 -11.47 10.82
C ALA A 220 -19.52 -13.01 10.83
N VAL A 221 -18.77 -13.55 9.87
CA VAL A 221 -18.45 -14.96 9.75
C VAL A 221 -16.93 -15.12 9.68
N PRO A 222 -16.31 -16.01 10.47
CA PRO A 222 -14.86 -16.23 10.42
C PRO A 222 -14.36 -16.48 8.99
N ALA A 223 -13.29 -15.81 8.62
CA ALA A 223 -12.63 -16.02 7.34
C ALA A 223 -11.81 -17.32 7.36
N LYS A 224 -11.51 -17.82 6.16
CA LYS A 224 -10.56 -18.91 5.97
C LYS A 224 -9.32 -18.37 5.27
N ASP A 225 -8.16 -18.77 5.76
CA ASP A 225 -6.87 -18.51 5.12
C ASP A 225 -6.58 -17.02 4.84
N TYR A 226 -7.16 -16.09 5.65
CA TYR A 226 -6.83 -14.70 5.53
C TYR A 226 -5.38 -14.45 5.94
N ASN A 227 -4.62 -13.79 5.09
CA ASN A 227 -3.19 -13.58 5.28
C ASN A 227 -2.78 -12.21 4.73
N SER A 228 -2.30 -11.34 5.61
CA SER A 228 -1.95 -9.95 5.32
C SER A 228 -0.44 -9.78 5.09
N PRO A 229 0.04 -9.43 3.90
CA PRO A 229 1.45 -9.19 3.64
C PRO A 229 1.86 -7.78 4.08
N ILE A 230 2.89 -7.69 4.91
CA ILE A 230 3.48 -6.44 5.39
C ILE A 230 4.92 -6.38 4.94
N ILE A 231 5.30 -5.35 4.20
CA ILE A 231 6.68 -5.19 3.71
C ILE A 231 7.64 -5.02 4.89
N LEU A 232 8.71 -5.82 4.90
CA LEU A 232 9.75 -5.75 5.94
C LEU A 232 10.71 -4.57 5.74
N SER A 233 10.90 -4.09 4.52
CA SER A 233 11.77 -2.96 4.20
C SER A 233 10.95 -1.82 3.59
N PRO A 234 10.17 -1.08 4.40
CA PRO A 234 9.30 -0.02 3.90
C PRO A 234 10.11 1.13 3.30
N SER A 235 9.63 1.65 2.17
CA SER A 235 10.19 2.84 1.53
C SER A 235 9.09 3.81 1.16
N HIS A 236 9.30 5.11 1.43
CA HIS A 236 8.31 6.15 1.16
C HIS A 236 8.24 6.52 -0.33
N ILE A 237 7.04 6.80 -0.81
CA ILE A 237 6.83 7.32 -2.17
C ILE A 237 7.07 8.83 -2.15
N ASN A 238 8.22 9.28 -2.65
CA ASN A 238 8.64 10.69 -2.59
C ASN A 238 7.88 11.61 -3.55
N SER A 239 7.25 11.06 -4.58
CA SER A 239 6.45 11.82 -5.54
C SER A 239 5.48 10.90 -6.26
N GLY A 240 4.32 11.41 -6.60
CA GLY A 240 3.32 10.65 -7.34
C GLY A 240 2.08 10.34 -6.53
N SER A 241 1.32 9.41 -7.01
CA SER A 241 0.06 9.00 -6.40
C SER A 241 0.32 7.99 -5.30
N PHE A 242 -0.12 8.28 -4.09
CA PHE A 242 -0.22 7.29 -3.04
C PHE A 242 -1.20 6.18 -3.45
N ILE A 243 -1.05 5.01 -2.86
CA ILE A 243 -1.80 3.82 -3.29
C ILE A 243 -3.13 3.76 -2.56
N THR A 244 -4.22 3.71 -3.33
CA THR A 244 -5.59 3.47 -2.87
C THR A 244 -6.08 2.10 -3.30
N ARG A 245 -7.13 1.59 -2.66
CA ARG A 245 -7.71 0.28 -2.99
C ARG A 245 -9.18 0.22 -2.56
N ASP A 246 -10.01 -0.47 -3.34
CA ASP A 246 -11.32 -0.97 -2.88
C ASP A 246 -11.13 -2.32 -2.14
N ALA A 247 -10.29 -2.32 -1.11
CA ALA A 247 -9.96 -3.46 -0.28
C ALA A 247 -9.14 -3.00 0.94
N ALA A 248 -8.72 -3.94 1.81
CA ALA A 248 -7.87 -3.62 2.95
C ALA A 248 -6.58 -2.89 2.55
N LEU A 249 -6.20 -1.90 3.34
CA LEU A 249 -4.94 -1.14 3.26
C LEU A 249 -3.96 -1.58 4.36
N GLY A 250 -4.44 -2.26 5.38
CA GLY A 250 -3.67 -2.73 6.51
C GLY A 250 -4.40 -3.79 7.32
N VAL A 251 -3.82 -4.17 8.43
CA VAL A 251 -4.36 -5.14 9.36
C VAL A 251 -4.11 -4.69 10.80
N ALA A 252 -5.12 -4.81 11.65
CA ALA A 252 -5.00 -4.54 13.09
C ALA A 252 -4.24 -5.66 13.80
N VAL A 253 -3.71 -5.39 15.00
CA VAL A 253 -2.94 -6.39 15.78
C VAL A 253 -3.77 -7.62 16.19
N ASN A 254 -5.11 -7.53 16.17
CA ASN A 254 -6.00 -8.68 16.35
C ASN A 254 -6.36 -9.42 15.05
N GLY A 255 -5.66 -9.11 13.95
CA GLY A 255 -5.84 -9.80 12.67
C GLY A 255 -7.03 -9.32 11.82
N VAL A 256 -7.76 -8.32 12.26
CA VAL A 256 -8.91 -7.75 11.51
C VAL A 256 -8.40 -6.77 10.45
N PRO A 257 -8.88 -6.88 9.19
CA PRO A 257 -8.51 -5.96 8.11
C PRO A 257 -8.90 -4.51 8.42
N ILE A 258 -8.09 -3.57 7.91
CA ILE A 258 -8.36 -2.13 7.99
C ILE A 258 -8.56 -1.60 6.57
N TYR A 259 -9.74 -1.03 6.32
CA TYR A 259 -10.12 -0.40 5.07
C TYR A 259 -10.09 1.13 5.19
N ASP A 260 -10.22 1.83 4.09
CA ASP A 260 -10.50 3.26 4.13
C ASP A 260 -11.92 3.56 4.65
N TYR A 261 -12.25 4.83 4.85
CA TYR A 261 -13.54 5.21 5.44
C TYR A 261 -14.74 5.07 4.48
N SER A 262 -14.50 4.80 3.20
CA SER A 262 -15.55 4.82 2.18
C SER A 262 -16.45 3.58 2.22
N SER A 263 -17.68 3.76 1.78
CA SER A 263 -18.70 2.71 1.69
C SER A 263 -18.53 1.81 0.45
N GLY A 264 -17.56 2.05 -0.39
CA GLY A 264 -17.22 1.23 -1.55
C GLY A 264 -16.56 2.01 -2.67
N GLY A 265 -15.80 1.29 -3.48
CA GLY A 265 -15.01 1.84 -4.57
C GLY A 265 -13.65 2.37 -4.10
N GLU A 266 -12.76 2.54 -5.06
CA GLU A 266 -11.43 3.08 -4.82
C GLU A 266 -11.50 4.61 -4.76
N LEU A 267 -10.95 5.21 -3.70
CA LEU A 267 -10.92 6.67 -3.53
C LEU A 267 -9.99 7.34 -4.55
N ASN A 268 -10.46 8.41 -5.17
CA ASN A 268 -9.61 9.28 -5.98
C ASN A 268 -8.94 10.35 -5.09
N ILE A 269 -7.71 10.09 -4.65
CA ILE A 269 -6.98 10.98 -3.75
C ILE A 269 -6.38 12.22 -4.44
N SER A 270 -6.25 12.23 -5.77
CA SER A 270 -5.66 13.37 -6.51
C SER A 270 -6.52 14.65 -6.43
N ASN A 271 -7.83 14.47 -6.31
CA ASN A 271 -8.80 15.55 -6.14
C ASN A 271 -9.74 15.27 -4.96
N TRP A 272 -9.23 14.65 -3.92
CA TRP A 272 -10.04 14.23 -2.81
C TRP A 272 -10.69 15.42 -2.09
N SER A 273 -11.99 15.26 -1.86
CA SER A 273 -12.76 16.08 -0.94
C SER A 273 -13.68 15.16 -0.15
N TYR A 274 -13.82 15.39 1.13
CA TYR A 274 -14.71 14.60 1.96
C TYR A 274 -16.16 14.68 1.48
N ASP A 275 -16.80 13.51 1.30
CA ASP A 275 -18.25 13.38 1.06
C ASP A 275 -18.88 12.45 2.10
N SER A 276 -19.78 13.00 2.93
CA SER A 276 -20.49 12.23 3.95
C SER A 276 -21.43 11.15 3.38
N LYS A 277 -21.71 11.17 2.08
CA LYS A 277 -22.50 10.14 1.40
C LYS A 277 -21.70 8.88 1.07
N GLU A 278 -20.39 8.97 1.17
CA GLU A 278 -19.46 7.86 0.97
C GLU A 278 -18.86 7.37 2.30
N ASP A 279 -19.11 8.09 3.40
CA ASP A 279 -18.53 7.78 4.70
C ASP A 279 -19.38 6.76 5.45
N THR A 280 -18.82 5.55 5.64
CA THR A 280 -19.47 4.44 6.36
C THR A 280 -19.93 4.82 7.77
N HIS A 281 -19.17 5.68 8.46
CA HIS A 281 -19.55 6.18 9.78
C HIS A 281 -20.74 7.14 9.69
N ALA A 282 -20.66 8.13 8.79
CA ALA A 282 -21.74 9.11 8.60
C ALA A 282 -23.05 8.44 8.10
N LEU A 283 -22.92 7.36 7.34
CA LEU A 283 -24.04 6.56 6.84
C LEU A 283 -24.63 5.61 7.91
N GLY A 284 -24.04 5.52 9.10
CA GLY A 284 -24.52 4.66 10.18
C GLY A 284 -24.28 3.16 9.93
N GLN A 285 -23.29 2.83 9.12
CA GLN A 285 -22.96 1.45 8.76
C GLN A 285 -21.94 0.80 9.73
N LEU A 286 -21.29 1.57 10.59
CA LEU A 286 -20.30 1.06 11.54
C LEU A 286 -20.93 0.79 12.91
N ASP A 287 -20.43 -0.24 13.54
CA ASP A 287 -20.74 -0.59 14.93
C ASP A 287 -20.00 0.33 15.93
N ASN A 288 -20.26 0.09 17.21
CA ASN A 288 -19.62 0.87 18.30
C ASN A 288 -18.10 0.66 18.37
N CYS A 289 -17.57 -0.36 17.72
CA CYS A 289 -16.15 -0.72 17.70
C CYS A 289 -15.38 -0.20 16.49
N GLY A 290 -16.08 0.46 15.56
CA GLY A 290 -15.47 1.09 14.38
C GLY A 290 -15.38 0.20 13.14
N GLY A 291 -16.09 -0.93 13.14
CA GLY A 291 -16.11 -1.87 12.04
C GLY A 291 -17.51 -2.31 11.64
N HIS A 292 -17.58 -3.16 10.63
CA HIS A 292 -18.80 -3.86 10.22
C HIS A 292 -18.48 -5.08 9.36
N SER A 293 -19.50 -5.87 9.02
CA SER A 293 -19.36 -6.92 8.02
C SER A 293 -19.67 -6.41 6.63
N GLY A 294 -18.75 -6.64 5.69
CA GLY A 294 -18.88 -6.29 4.30
C GLY A 294 -19.54 -7.36 3.43
N ARG A 295 -19.37 -7.21 2.11
CA ARG A 295 -20.02 -8.05 1.07
C ARG A 295 -19.66 -9.54 1.13
N GLY A 296 -18.64 -9.93 1.88
CA GLY A 296 -18.19 -11.31 2.05
C GLY A 296 -18.59 -11.92 3.36
N ASP A 297 -19.46 -11.28 4.15
CA ASP A 297 -19.68 -11.62 5.56
C ASP A 297 -18.36 -11.56 6.38
N ASP A 298 -17.40 -10.74 5.94
CA ASP A 298 -16.12 -10.49 6.61
C ASP A 298 -16.21 -9.24 7.47
N TYR A 299 -15.69 -9.30 8.69
CA TYR A 299 -15.61 -8.14 9.55
C TYR A 299 -14.31 -7.35 9.28
N HIS A 300 -14.41 -6.02 9.20
CA HIS A 300 -13.27 -5.12 9.02
C HIS A 300 -13.51 -3.74 9.63
N TYR A 301 -12.42 -3.03 9.93
CA TYR A 301 -12.46 -1.68 10.50
C TYR A 301 -12.38 -0.62 9.42
N HIS A 302 -13.16 0.45 9.58
CA HIS A 302 -13.08 1.70 8.83
C HIS A 302 -12.73 2.89 9.72
N LYS A 303 -12.81 2.70 11.04
CA LYS A 303 -12.58 3.73 12.05
C LYS A 303 -11.74 3.16 13.18
N LYS A 304 -11.18 4.05 14.04
CA LYS A 304 -10.41 3.65 15.23
C LYS A 304 -11.06 2.44 15.92
N PRO A 305 -10.36 1.31 16.05
CA PRO A 305 -10.90 0.07 16.59
C PRO A 305 -10.95 0.11 18.12
N THR A 306 -11.89 0.89 18.67
CA THR A 306 -11.94 1.20 20.11
C THR A 306 -12.03 -0.04 20.98
N CYS A 307 -12.88 -0.99 20.62
CA CYS A 307 -13.06 -2.21 21.42
C CYS A 307 -11.82 -3.11 21.39
N MET A 308 -11.12 -3.18 20.27
CA MET A 308 -9.84 -3.89 20.19
C MET A 308 -8.81 -3.22 21.11
N ILE A 309 -8.69 -1.88 21.03
CA ILE A 309 -7.75 -1.12 21.84
C ILE A 309 -8.05 -1.33 23.33
N ASP A 310 -9.32 -1.34 23.72
CA ASP A 310 -9.72 -1.59 25.11
C ASP A 310 -9.33 -2.99 25.61
N GLN A 311 -9.27 -3.97 24.72
CA GLN A 311 -8.81 -5.34 25.03
C GLN A 311 -7.29 -5.48 25.07
N MET A 312 -6.53 -4.55 24.48
CA MET A 312 -5.08 -4.66 24.41
C MET A 312 -4.43 -4.66 25.79
N ALA A 313 -3.55 -5.61 26.04
CA ALA A 313 -2.82 -5.74 27.31
C ALA A 313 -1.87 -4.56 27.57
N ASN A 314 -1.41 -3.88 26.51
CA ASN A 314 -0.46 -2.77 26.55
C ASN A 314 -1.08 -1.41 26.14
N LYS A 315 -2.40 -1.28 26.14
CA LYS A 315 -3.14 -0.09 25.64
C LYS A 315 -2.67 1.26 26.17
N ASP A 316 -2.20 1.29 27.41
CA ASP A 316 -1.79 2.53 28.09
C ASP A 316 -0.37 3.01 27.70
N ALA A 317 0.35 2.21 26.89
CA ALA A 317 1.71 2.50 26.45
C ALA A 317 1.77 3.12 25.03
N ASN A 318 0.67 3.62 24.48
CA ASN A 318 0.55 4.12 23.11
C ASN A 318 1.12 3.13 22.07
N PRO A 319 0.67 1.87 22.09
CA PRO A 319 1.27 0.82 21.29
C PRO A 319 0.89 0.91 19.81
N ILE A 320 1.55 0.09 19.02
CA ILE A 320 1.11 -0.21 17.65
C ILE A 320 -0.24 -0.91 17.72
N ILE A 321 -1.24 -0.37 17.00
CA ILE A 321 -2.59 -0.94 16.90
C ILE A 321 -2.82 -1.70 15.59
N GLY A 322 -1.90 -1.59 14.64
CA GLY A 322 -1.96 -2.26 13.36
C GLY A 322 -0.74 -1.99 12.50
N TRP A 323 -0.74 -2.60 11.32
CA TRP A 323 0.30 -2.46 10.31
C TRP A 323 -0.33 -2.19 8.95
N ALA A 324 0.14 -1.16 8.26
CA ALA A 324 -0.22 -0.89 6.89
C ALA A 324 0.59 -1.81 5.95
N PHE A 325 0.04 -2.13 4.78
CA PHE A 325 0.68 -3.08 3.86
C PHE A 325 1.96 -2.57 3.21
N ASP A 326 2.21 -1.26 3.26
CA ASP A 326 3.49 -0.65 2.89
C ASP A 326 4.57 -0.77 3.99
N GLY A 327 4.27 -1.48 5.07
CA GLY A 327 5.21 -1.80 6.15
C GLY A 327 5.28 -0.78 7.26
N TYR A 328 4.54 0.33 7.21
CA TYR A 328 4.55 1.32 8.29
C TYR A 328 3.57 0.97 9.40
N PRO A 329 3.94 1.22 10.68
CA PRO A 329 3.06 0.95 11.81
C PRO A 329 1.89 1.95 11.87
N ILE A 330 0.78 1.49 12.45
CA ILE A 330 -0.40 2.29 12.75
C ILE A 330 -0.51 2.44 14.26
N TYR A 331 -0.66 3.67 14.73
CA TYR A 331 -0.85 4.02 16.14
C TYR A 331 -2.23 4.62 16.39
N GLY A 332 -2.58 4.75 17.65
CA GLY A 332 -3.75 5.52 18.10
C GLY A 332 -3.59 7.03 17.89
N ASP A 333 -4.28 7.82 18.73
CA ASP A 333 -4.31 9.27 18.60
C ASP A 333 -2.99 9.95 19.02
N ASN A 334 -2.16 9.26 19.78
CA ASN A 334 -0.88 9.77 20.28
C ASN A 334 0.31 9.11 19.58
N ALA A 335 1.42 9.82 19.54
CA ALA A 335 2.72 9.28 19.17
C ALA A 335 3.19 8.23 20.21
N PRO A 336 4.19 7.39 19.88
CA PRO A 336 4.69 6.35 20.80
C PRO A 336 5.15 6.88 22.17
N ASP A 337 5.61 8.11 22.24
CA ASP A 337 6.01 8.79 23.47
C ASP A 337 4.86 9.39 24.29
N GLY A 338 3.62 9.22 23.85
CA GLY A 338 2.42 9.72 24.49
C GLY A 338 2.03 11.16 24.12
N ASN A 339 2.85 11.84 23.33
CA ASN A 339 2.54 13.20 22.90
C ASN A 339 1.43 13.19 21.83
N PRO A 340 0.52 14.20 21.86
CA PRO A 340 -0.47 14.36 20.81
C PRO A 340 0.18 14.57 19.44
N VAL A 341 -0.36 13.94 18.40
CA VAL A 341 0.07 14.18 17.02
C VAL A 341 -0.60 15.44 16.50
N SER A 342 0.19 16.46 16.16
CA SER A 342 -0.32 17.78 15.81
C SER A 342 -0.76 17.93 14.36
N THR A 343 -0.17 17.16 13.45
CA THR A 343 -0.44 17.28 12.01
C THR A 343 -0.32 15.92 11.34
N LEU A 344 -1.36 15.54 10.62
CA LEU A 344 -1.41 14.35 9.79
C LEU A 344 -1.52 14.75 8.32
N GLY A 345 -0.80 14.04 7.47
CA GLY A 345 -0.96 14.13 6.02
C GLY A 345 -2.25 13.48 5.54
N LEU A 346 -2.51 13.59 4.23
CA LEU A 346 -3.75 13.13 3.58
C LEU A 346 -4.15 11.68 3.93
N CYS A 347 -3.18 10.77 4.02
CA CYS A 347 -3.42 9.35 4.34
C CYS A 347 -3.42 9.06 5.85
N ASN A 348 -3.55 10.06 6.72
CA ASN A 348 -3.35 9.98 8.17
C ASN A 348 -1.93 9.57 8.58
N HIS A 349 -0.95 9.90 7.76
CA HIS A 349 0.46 9.63 8.03
C HIS A 349 1.17 10.85 8.62
N THR A 350 2.27 10.58 9.31
CA THR A 350 3.24 11.57 9.76
C THR A 350 4.64 10.96 9.77
N THR A 351 5.66 11.79 9.91
CA THR A 351 7.05 11.35 10.08
C THR A 351 7.80 12.33 10.97
N ASP A 352 8.74 11.83 11.74
CA ASP A 352 9.74 12.62 12.47
C ASP A 352 11.03 11.80 12.66
N ASP A 353 12.08 12.44 13.15
CA ASP A 353 13.40 11.84 13.32
C ASP A 353 13.45 10.75 14.42
N ASN A 354 12.48 10.74 15.34
CA ASN A 354 12.47 9.80 16.46
C ASN A 354 11.79 8.49 16.13
N PHE A 355 10.67 8.54 15.37
CA PHE A 355 9.78 7.40 15.16
C PHE A 355 9.60 7.04 13.68
N GLY A 356 10.14 7.84 12.77
CA GLY A 356 10.02 7.63 11.32
C GLY A 356 8.59 7.76 10.80
N TYR A 357 8.36 7.23 9.60
CA TYR A 357 7.04 7.20 8.96
C TYR A 357 6.09 6.25 9.69
N ARG A 358 4.87 6.72 9.92
CA ARG A 358 3.80 5.99 10.61
C ARG A 358 2.43 6.58 10.31
N TYR A 359 1.40 5.83 10.59
CA TYR A 359 0.00 6.26 10.51
C TYR A 359 -0.59 6.44 11.91
N HIS A 360 -1.63 7.25 11.99
CA HIS A 360 -2.36 7.49 13.24
C HIS A 360 -3.86 7.49 13.02
N THR A 361 -4.62 7.18 14.07
CA THR A 361 -6.06 7.43 14.07
C THR A 361 -6.35 8.92 14.19
N SER A 362 -7.52 9.33 13.68
CA SER A 362 -8.02 10.70 13.78
C SER A 362 -9.52 10.71 14.12
N PRO A 363 -10.01 11.78 14.77
CA PRO A 363 -11.43 11.87 15.14
C PRO A 363 -12.37 12.13 13.94
N SER A 364 -11.82 12.58 12.81
CA SER A 364 -12.54 12.86 11.57
C SER A 364 -11.99 11.99 10.45
N ALA A 365 -12.74 11.86 9.33
CA ALA A 365 -12.25 11.15 8.16
C ALA A 365 -10.85 11.65 7.74
N PRO A 366 -9.97 10.72 7.38
CA PRO A 366 -10.17 9.30 7.06
C PRO A 366 -10.09 8.32 8.25
N TYR A 367 -10.16 8.75 9.46
CA TYR A 367 -10.19 8.00 10.72
C TYR A 367 -8.99 7.10 11.02
N ILE A 368 -8.48 6.30 10.06
CA ILE A 368 -7.28 5.45 10.19
C ILE A 368 -6.39 5.60 8.96
N LEU A 369 -6.76 4.98 7.87
CA LEU A 369 -6.04 4.95 6.60
C LEU A 369 -6.96 5.44 5.48
N MET A 370 -6.41 6.19 4.54
CA MET A 370 -7.07 6.51 3.28
C MET A 370 -6.28 5.98 2.09
N CYS A 371 -4.98 5.92 2.24
CA CYS A 371 -4.03 5.50 1.22
C CYS A 371 -2.72 5.08 1.86
N LEU A 372 -1.86 4.43 1.10
CA LEU A 372 -0.52 4.03 1.53
C LEU A 372 0.51 4.99 0.97
N VAL A 373 1.39 5.49 1.83
CA VAL A 373 2.46 6.44 1.47
C VAL A 373 3.76 5.76 1.11
N GLY A 374 3.86 4.46 1.33
CA GLY A 374 5.01 3.63 0.99
C GLY A 374 4.79 2.78 -0.24
N VAL A 375 5.88 2.28 -0.80
CA VAL A 375 5.87 1.31 -1.90
C VAL A 375 5.25 0.00 -1.41
N THR A 376 4.44 -0.63 -2.25
CA THR A 376 3.77 -1.90 -1.96
C THR A 376 4.12 -2.95 -3.00
N ASP A 377 3.95 -4.21 -2.66
CA ASP A 377 3.96 -5.32 -3.62
C ASP A 377 2.53 -5.55 -4.15
N SER A 378 2.23 -4.99 -5.33
CA SER A 378 0.90 -5.09 -5.93
C SER A 378 0.47 -6.54 -6.17
N SER A 379 1.40 -7.44 -6.50
CA SER A 379 1.09 -8.86 -6.74
C SER A 379 0.61 -9.57 -5.48
N LYS A 380 1.13 -9.18 -4.31
CA LYS A 380 0.69 -9.69 -3.02
C LYS A 380 -0.63 -9.05 -2.58
N LEU A 381 -0.81 -7.76 -2.84
CA LEU A 381 -2.03 -7.05 -2.48
C LEU A 381 -3.27 -7.58 -3.20
N GLU A 382 -3.15 -8.04 -4.44
CA GLU A 382 -4.26 -8.65 -5.18
C GLU A 382 -4.82 -9.90 -4.49
N THR A 383 -3.99 -10.60 -3.71
CA THR A 383 -4.38 -11.82 -2.99
C THR A 383 -5.01 -11.55 -1.62
N VAL A 384 -4.92 -10.31 -1.10
CA VAL A 384 -5.41 -9.94 0.24
C VAL A 384 -6.89 -9.61 0.18
N ARG A 385 -7.70 -10.63 0.15
CA ARG A 385 -9.16 -10.52 0.23
C ARG A 385 -9.69 -11.64 1.10
N VAL A 386 -10.68 -11.36 1.91
CA VAL A 386 -11.44 -12.42 2.56
C VAL A 386 -12.26 -13.11 1.49
N SER A 387 -12.16 -14.44 1.41
CA SER A 387 -12.97 -15.22 0.48
C SER A 387 -14.44 -15.10 0.88
N PRO A 388 -15.33 -14.62 -0.02
CA PRO A 388 -16.74 -14.53 0.29
C PRO A 388 -17.34 -15.93 0.49
N LEU A 389 -18.48 -16.01 1.19
CA LEU A 389 -19.28 -17.22 1.23
C LEU A 389 -20.04 -17.37 -0.10
N PRO A 390 -19.66 -18.33 -0.98
CA PRO A 390 -20.29 -18.48 -2.28
C PRO A 390 -21.80 -18.68 -2.16
N GLY A 391 -22.57 -17.92 -2.94
CA GLY A 391 -24.02 -18.00 -2.94
C GLY A 391 -24.73 -17.10 -1.91
N ARG A 392 -23.98 -16.45 -1.01
CA ARG A 392 -24.52 -15.35 -0.22
C ARG A 392 -24.31 -14.03 -0.96
N THR A 393 -25.36 -13.23 -1.01
CA THR A 393 -25.35 -11.90 -1.65
C THR A 393 -25.65 -10.83 -0.61
N SER A 394 -25.00 -9.67 -0.75
CA SER A 394 -25.32 -8.48 0.04
C SER A 394 -26.36 -7.64 -0.67
N GLY A 395 -27.34 -7.16 0.09
CA GLY A 395 -28.30 -6.14 -0.36
C GLY A 395 -27.67 -4.74 -0.41
N ARG A 396 -28.45 -3.77 -0.82
CA ARG A 396 -28.11 -2.35 -0.60
C ARG A 396 -28.33 -2.02 0.87
N PRO A 397 -27.51 -1.12 1.44
CA PRO A 397 -27.74 -0.68 2.82
C PRO A 397 -29.15 -0.12 3.03
N ILE A 398 -29.79 -0.58 4.07
CA ILE A 398 -31.13 -0.15 4.51
C ILE A 398 -31.07 0.39 5.93
N ASN A 399 -31.85 1.43 6.23
CA ASN A 399 -31.96 1.96 7.59
C ASN A 399 -32.78 1.03 8.46
N VAL A 400 -32.22 0.68 9.61
CA VAL A 400 -32.82 -0.29 10.55
C VAL A 400 -32.80 0.26 11.98
N THR A 401 -33.55 -0.37 12.87
CA THR A 401 -33.54 -0.10 14.30
C THR A 401 -33.31 -1.38 15.09
N ASN A 402 -32.82 -1.24 16.33
CA ASN A 402 -32.58 -2.35 17.25
C ASN A 402 -31.69 -3.46 16.65
N LEU A 403 -30.72 -3.09 15.82
CA LEU A 403 -29.77 -4.05 15.34
C LEU A 403 -28.90 -4.53 16.50
N SER A 404 -28.80 -5.83 16.65
CA SER A 404 -27.95 -6.48 17.64
C SER A 404 -27.37 -7.77 17.09
N PHE A 405 -26.13 -8.06 17.50
CA PHE A 405 -25.45 -9.31 17.20
C PHE A 405 -25.20 -10.07 18.49
N GLN A 406 -25.51 -11.35 18.51
CA GLN A 406 -25.33 -12.23 19.64
C GLN A 406 -24.59 -13.49 19.23
N ALA A 407 -23.53 -13.82 19.96
CA ALA A 407 -22.76 -15.04 19.79
C ALA A 407 -23.04 -16.01 20.96
N ASN A 408 -24.07 -16.81 20.85
CA ASN A 408 -24.49 -17.78 21.88
C ASN A 408 -24.01 -19.18 21.53
N ALA A 409 -23.04 -19.69 22.27
CA ALA A 409 -22.45 -21.01 22.03
C ALA A 409 -22.08 -21.21 20.53
N ASN A 410 -22.74 -22.16 19.87
CA ASN A 410 -22.48 -22.44 18.45
C ASN A 410 -23.31 -21.58 17.47
N THR A 411 -24.33 -20.85 17.94
CA THR A 411 -25.20 -20.07 17.05
C THR A 411 -24.88 -18.60 17.15
N LYS A 412 -24.66 -17.94 16.02
CA LYS A 412 -24.47 -16.50 15.89
C LYS A 412 -25.73 -15.91 15.25
N THR A 413 -26.24 -14.82 15.79
CA THR A 413 -27.49 -14.21 15.32
C THR A 413 -27.36 -12.69 15.23
N LEU A 414 -27.50 -12.16 14.02
CA LEU A 414 -27.77 -10.75 13.76
C LEU A 414 -29.29 -10.58 13.71
N SER A 415 -29.85 -9.67 14.50
CA SER A 415 -31.28 -9.34 14.50
C SER A 415 -31.47 -7.84 14.38
N TYR A 416 -32.54 -7.40 13.72
CA TYR A 416 -32.85 -5.99 13.52
C TYR A 416 -34.33 -5.80 13.18
N LYS A 417 -34.82 -4.54 13.25
CA LYS A 417 -36.15 -4.16 12.79
C LYS A 417 -36.07 -3.27 11.57
N TYR A 418 -36.90 -3.60 10.55
CA TYR A 418 -37.16 -2.73 9.43
C TYR A 418 -38.66 -2.37 9.45
N GLY A 419 -38.95 -1.10 9.64
CA GLY A 419 -40.33 -0.70 10.04
C GLY A 419 -40.69 -1.36 11.39
N ASN A 420 -41.84 -2.05 11.41
CA ASN A 420 -42.31 -2.77 12.61
C ASN A 420 -42.08 -4.29 12.55
N VAL A 421 -41.32 -4.78 11.59
CA VAL A 421 -41.09 -6.20 11.36
C VAL A 421 -39.73 -6.60 11.83
N ASP A 422 -39.64 -7.75 12.48
CA ASP A 422 -38.37 -8.35 12.90
C ASP A 422 -37.75 -9.18 11.77
N TYR A 423 -36.46 -8.96 11.57
CA TYR A 423 -35.60 -9.65 10.62
C TYR A 423 -34.38 -10.20 11.32
N TYR A 424 -33.76 -11.23 10.74
CA TYR A 424 -32.56 -11.84 11.31
C TYR A 424 -31.74 -12.60 10.27
N ILE A 425 -30.47 -12.79 10.62
CA ILE A 425 -29.57 -13.73 9.98
C ILE A 425 -28.91 -14.51 11.11
N ARG A 426 -29.06 -15.82 11.11
CA ARG A 426 -28.38 -16.69 12.07
C ARG A 426 -27.62 -17.79 11.37
N TYR A 427 -26.52 -18.20 11.95
CA TYR A 427 -25.75 -19.31 11.44
C TYR A 427 -25.12 -20.14 12.55
N THR A 428 -24.81 -21.37 12.21
CA THR A 428 -24.13 -22.33 13.07
C THR A 428 -23.00 -23.00 12.26
N PRO A 429 -21.76 -23.10 12.79
CA PRO A 429 -20.72 -23.87 12.14
C PRO A 429 -21.14 -25.34 11.96
N SER A 430 -20.99 -25.88 10.75
CA SER A 430 -21.31 -27.25 10.40
C SER A 430 -20.11 -28.14 10.05
N GLY A 431 -18.88 -27.59 10.25
CA GLY A 431 -17.61 -28.27 10.02
C GLY A 431 -17.06 -28.02 8.62
N ASN A 432 -15.76 -28.25 8.43
CA ASN A 432 -15.05 -28.02 7.15
C ASN A 432 -15.25 -26.63 6.56
N ASP A 433 -15.16 -25.60 7.41
CA ASP A 433 -15.38 -24.18 7.06
C ASP A 433 -16.75 -23.91 6.41
N CYS A 434 -17.73 -24.73 6.73
CA CYS A 434 -19.12 -24.59 6.32
C CYS A 434 -19.98 -24.08 7.47
N TYR A 435 -21.04 -23.36 7.12
CA TYR A 435 -21.98 -22.75 8.05
C TYR A 435 -23.40 -22.97 7.56
N ASP A 436 -24.26 -23.44 8.45
CA ASP A 436 -25.69 -23.58 8.20
C ASP A 436 -26.40 -22.29 8.57
N PHE A 437 -26.94 -21.63 7.57
CA PHE A 437 -27.66 -20.37 7.71
C PHE A 437 -29.16 -20.55 7.70
N GLU A 438 -29.82 -19.73 8.51
CA GLU A 438 -31.24 -19.39 8.37
C GLU A 438 -31.36 -17.88 8.41
N SER A 439 -32.03 -17.30 7.43
CA SER A 439 -32.21 -15.86 7.33
C SER A 439 -33.63 -15.48 6.94
N LYS A 440 -34.07 -14.35 7.48
CA LYS A 440 -35.25 -13.61 7.07
C LYS A 440 -34.79 -12.18 6.84
N THR A 441 -34.63 -11.76 5.58
CA THR A 441 -34.04 -10.47 5.20
C THR A 441 -35.05 -9.62 4.45
N VAL A 442 -34.84 -8.31 4.41
CA VAL A 442 -35.67 -7.38 3.62
C VAL A 442 -35.41 -7.62 2.14
N GLU A 443 -34.15 -7.88 1.75
CA GLU A 443 -33.76 -8.21 0.38
C GLU A 443 -34.53 -9.42 -0.16
N ASP A 444 -34.80 -10.41 0.69
CA ASP A 444 -35.58 -11.62 0.34
C ASP A 444 -37.10 -11.44 0.55
N GLY A 445 -37.56 -10.20 0.73
CA GLY A 445 -38.99 -9.89 0.94
C GLY A 445 -39.58 -10.47 2.23
N GLY A 446 -38.72 -10.78 3.24
CA GLY A 446 -39.12 -11.36 4.50
C GLY A 446 -39.44 -12.87 4.46
N VAL A 447 -39.07 -13.55 3.38
CA VAL A 447 -39.17 -15.01 3.26
C VAL A 447 -38.02 -15.64 4.02
N ILE A 448 -38.30 -16.69 4.80
CA ILE A 448 -37.26 -17.47 5.50
C ILE A 448 -36.53 -18.33 4.47
N LYS A 449 -35.21 -18.17 4.42
CA LYS A 449 -34.29 -19.00 3.62
C LYS A 449 -33.34 -19.77 4.51
N THR A 450 -33.03 -20.97 4.08
CA THR A 450 -32.00 -21.81 4.73
C THR A 450 -30.99 -22.27 3.68
N GLY A 451 -29.75 -22.48 4.10
CA GLY A 451 -28.70 -22.99 3.21
C GLY A 451 -27.39 -23.24 3.96
N THR A 452 -26.59 -24.13 3.43
CA THR A 452 -25.22 -24.37 3.91
C THR A 452 -24.24 -23.69 2.94
N TYR A 453 -23.36 -22.85 3.46
CA TYR A 453 -22.36 -22.11 2.69
C TYR A 453 -20.98 -22.40 3.28
N CYS A 454 -19.97 -22.60 2.39
CA CYS A 454 -18.61 -22.96 2.77
C CYS A 454 -17.61 -21.95 2.19
N ARG A 455 -16.54 -21.65 2.93
CA ARG A 455 -15.41 -20.83 2.49
C ARG A 455 -14.33 -21.68 1.83
#